data_b1706bceb49a599db8f40c6674de097f
#
_entry.id   b1706bceb49a599db8f40c6674de097f
#
_cell.length_a   1.000
_cell.length_b   1.000
_cell.length_c   1.000
_cell.angle_alpha   90.00
_cell.angle_beta   90.00
_cell.angle_gamma   90.00
#
_symmetry.space_group_name_H-M   'P 1'
#
loop_
_entity.id
_entity.type
_entity.pdbx_description
1 polymer ?
#
loop_
_entity_poly.entity_id
_entity_poly.type
_entity_poly.pdbx_seq_one_letter_code
_entity_poly.pdbx_strand_id
1 'polypeptide(L)'
;MGVAESGVDFNSFLANCCVQDKSQDDSYWTELIRHVWDRSELKMPNPRLIDEIATRNPNNLLRLFRECINFMEFVNNAESADIFPQIIFNQISEILYTFTCAVISCTTNPNHMDYYNYVLGLDSKVYDEMPEEQRIAEKSKPSLLTRYLTVVYKLFFKPGLVVKKDQKIWSVYPEDPISMILLRYDLVSSLLMLMNINLISMQQIPKINFNIETPFPSEQFLRSVLNISKYTDKIASEKMTMQYIQSSIIFCLSASFWQPDFVQKLTNIHPQEIVLSIAGSSKLPFPRKPNFTSTSLLTSECLSMCYLCCIWNRDLITYIAQNQISNLFIYELLALSQYTFESIGLTVVHTFILSLIDILLLEESSCLELNKSFTGSFDCTFRPHRGNYCDILLEFILNISSKETDTLICRIIKRMLPTANFSVSSCYKLFKFFPSNLEGEQISMLLEGFAGTVLMNKEETINTRVFIIQKISSIKKSSGDSTKPLEQIISYVNNFLPKFGKQKVSLDEAIKIINSVEIPQSNEIYQTNHLMVNMRIWKDWSELLFTKAHNKSIQRYRQINLNYQAPVELKD
;
A
#
# COMPACT_ATOMS: atom_id res chain seq x y z
N MET A 1 -10.12 36.02 -42.61
CA MET A 1 -8.64 36.25 -42.57
C MET A 1 -8.13 35.37 -41.47
N GLY A 2 -7.55 34.23 -41.84
CA GLY A 2 -6.93 33.32 -40.88
C GLY A 2 -5.65 33.95 -40.36
N VAL A 3 -5.60 34.17 -39.05
CA VAL A 3 -4.34 34.47 -38.36
C VAL A 3 -3.54 33.16 -38.46
N ALA A 4 -2.45 33.23 -39.24
CA ALA A 4 -1.49 32.15 -39.30
C ALA A 4 -0.96 31.97 -37.85
N GLU A 5 -1.29 30.87 -37.23
CA GLU A 5 -0.67 30.45 -35.98
C GLU A 5 0.80 30.15 -36.25
N SER A 6 1.64 31.18 -36.15
CA SER A 6 3.10 30.97 -36.03
C SER A 6 3.40 30.56 -34.58
N GLY A 7 2.79 29.49 -34.16
CA GLY A 7 3.06 28.95 -32.83
C GLY A 7 4.44 28.35 -32.78
N VAL A 8 5.36 28.97 -32.09
CA VAL A 8 6.64 28.34 -31.72
C VAL A 8 6.31 27.11 -30.89
N ASP A 9 6.66 25.94 -31.39
CA ASP A 9 6.45 24.67 -30.69
C ASP A 9 7.31 24.64 -29.42
N PHE A 10 6.82 24.08 -28.31
CA PHE A 10 7.55 24.04 -27.06
C PHE A 10 8.93 23.38 -27.21
N ASN A 11 9.02 22.33 -28.01
CA ASN A 11 10.30 21.71 -28.32
C ASN A 11 11.24 22.66 -29.10
N SER A 12 10.70 23.50 -30.00
CA SER A 12 11.49 24.55 -30.68
C SER A 12 11.95 25.63 -29.70
N PHE A 13 11.11 25.99 -28.74
CA PHE A 13 11.52 26.89 -27.65
C PHE A 13 12.66 26.28 -26.82
N LEU A 14 12.54 25.03 -26.37
CA LEU A 14 13.59 24.34 -25.62
C LEU A 14 14.88 24.19 -26.45
N ALA A 15 14.77 23.91 -27.74
CA ALA A 15 15.92 23.82 -28.63
C ALA A 15 16.69 25.16 -28.73
N ASN A 16 16.00 26.28 -28.76
CA ASN A 16 16.63 27.60 -28.70
C ASN A 16 17.37 27.84 -27.36
N CYS A 17 16.78 27.36 -26.24
CA CYS A 17 17.45 27.39 -24.94
C CYS A 17 18.74 26.54 -24.90
N CYS A 18 18.85 25.49 -25.74
CA CYS A 18 20.08 24.72 -25.84
C CYS A 18 21.21 25.48 -26.56
N VAL A 19 20.85 26.38 -27.48
CA VAL A 19 21.84 27.06 -28.35
C VAL A 19 22.32 28.39 -27.77
N GLN A 20 21.45 29.15 -27.07
CA GLN A 20 21.73 30.47 -26.59
C GLN A 20 21.35 30.62 -25.11
N ASP A 21 22.17 31.31 -24.35
CA ASP A 21 21.80 31.75 -22.99
C ASP A 21 20.72 32.84 -23.07
N LYS A 22 19.52 32.47 -22.68
CA LYS A 22 18.32 33.33 -22.61
C LYS A 22 17.90 33.62 -21.18
N SER A 23 18.70 33.24 -20.19
CA SER A 23 18.33 33.32 -18.77
C SER A 23 17.95 34.74 -18.31
N GLN A 24 18.48 35.76 -18.95
CA GLN A 24 18.21 37.20 -18.65
C GLN A 24 17.22 37.86 -19.63
N ASP A 25 16.69 37.14 -20.62
CA ASP A 25 15.76 37.66 -21.61
C ASP A 25 14.31 37.47 -21.16
N ASP A 26 13.81 38.39 -20.34
CA ASP A 26 12.44 38.30 -19.80
C ASP A 26 11.37 38.28 -20.89
N SER A 27 11.61 38.90 -22.04
CA SER A 27 10.65 38.89 -23.16
C SER A 27 10.50 37.47 -23.73
N TYR A 28 11.61 36.75 -23.85
CA TYR A 28 11.63 35.36 -24.31
C TYR A 28 10.83 34.43 -23.36
N TRP A 29 11.03 34.56 -22.06
CA TRP A 29 10.32 33.74 -21.08
C TRP A 29 8.84 34.14 -20.93
N THR A 30 8.51 35.41 -21.15
CA THR A 30 7.11 35.83 -21.22
C THR A 30 6.39 35.20 -22.39
N GLU A 31 7.07 34.98 -23.51
CA GLU A 31 6.53 34.31 -24.67
C GLU A 31 6.25 32.80 -24.39
N LEU A 32 7.07 32.13 -23.57
CA LEU A 32 6.80 30.77 -23.09
C LEU A 32 5.42 30.69 -22.44
N ILE A 33 5.12 31.61 -21.52
CA ILE A 33 3.86 31.59 -20.78
C ILE A 33 2.68 31.93 -21.69
N ARG A 34 2.82 32.90 -22.58
CA ARG A 34 1.72 33.44 -23.38
C ARG A 34 1.39 32.63 -24.62
N HIS A 35 2.37 32.02 -25.25
CA HIS A 35 2.22 31.42 -26.57
C HIS A 35 2.57 29.93 -26.63
N VAL A 36 3.53 29.49 -25.86
CA VAL A 36 3.99 28.09 -25.91
C VAL A 36 3.08 27.18 -25.11
N TRP A 37 2.64 27.63 -23.94
CA TRP A 37 1.71 26.89 -23.11
C TRP A 37 0.23 27.17 -23.42
N ASP A 38 -0.05 28.10 -24.34
CA ASP A 38 -1.41 28.46 -24.75
C ASP A 38 -1.88 27.56 -25.89
N ARG A 39 -2.07 26.25 -25.64
CA ARG A 39 -2.48 25.26 -26.64
C ARG A 39 -3.63 24.39 -26.20
N SER A 40 -4.52 24.10 -27.14
CA SER A 40 -5.62 23.17 -26.93
C SER A 40 -5.17 21.71 -26.85
N GLU A 41 -4.00 21.36 -27.39
CA GLU A 41 -3.47 20.00 -27.41
C GLU A 41 -2.27 19.87 -26.47
N LEU A 42 -2.31 18.84 -25.61
CA LEU A 42 -1.22 18.49 -24.72
C LEU A 42 -0.04 17.88 -25.52
N LYS A 43 1.05 18.63 -25.61
CA LYS A 43 2.30 18.16 -26.23
C LYS A 43 3.41 18.14 -25.18
N MET A 44 3.72 16.95 -24.68
CA MET A 44 4.79 16.80 -23.70
C MET A 44 6.15 17.23 -24.29
N PRO A 45 6.96 17.99 -23.53
CA PRO A 45 8.29 18.40 -23.95
C PRO A 45 9.20 17.18 -24.18
N ASN A 46 10.15 17.33 -25.10
CA ASN A 46 11.18 16.32 -25.30
C ASN A 46 12.20 16.35 -24.15
N PRO A 47 12.28 15.32 -23.31
CA PRO A 47 13.19 15.30 -22.17
C PRO A 47 14.67 15.44 -22.54
N ARG A 48 15.06 15.02 -23.76
CA ARG A 48 16.44 15.17 -24.25
C ARG A 48 16.84 16.62 -24.40
N LEU A 49 15.90 17.51 -24.79
CA LEU A 49 16.20 18.93 -24.87
C LEU A 49 16.42 19.52 -23.49
N ILE A 50 15.68 19.07 -22.47
CA ILE A 50 15.89 19.50 -21.09
C ILE A 50 17.27 19.09 -20.58
N ASP A 51 17.71 17.86 -20.89
CA ASP A 51 19.04 17.37 -20.55
C ASP A 51 20.15 18.15 -21.31
N GLU A 52 19.89 18.49 -22.57
CA GLU A 52 20.78 19.33 -23.38
C GLU A 52 20.90 20.77 -22.85
N ILE A 53 19.80 21.35 -22.38
CA ILE A 53 19.81 22.67 -21.69
C ILE A 53 20.66 22.58 -20.42
N ALA A 54 20.49 21.55 -19.61
CA ALA A 54 21.28 21.34 -18.39
C ALA A 54 22.79 21.26 -18.68
N THR A 55 23.15 20.68 -19.82
CA THR A 55 24.55 20.50 -20.22
C THR A 55 25.16 21.77 -20.84
N ARG A 56 24.42 22.45 -21.72
CA ARG A 56 24.95 23.57 -22.53
C ARG A 56 24.72 24.95 -21.94
N ASN A 57 23.53 25.16 -21.37
CA ASN A 57 23.09 26.45 -20.85
C ASN A 57 22.33 26.28 -19.51
N PRO A 58 23.02 25.90 -18.44
CA PRO A 58 22.38 25.58 -17.16
C PRO A 58 21.64 26.78 -16.53
N ASN A 59 22.00 28.01 -16.83
CA ASN A 59 21.26 29.18 -16.39
C ASN A 59 19.83 29.22 -16.96
N ASN A 60 19.66 28.76 -18.20
CA ASN A 60 18.34 28.58 -18.79
C ASN A 60 17.53 27.51 -18.06
N LEU A 61 18.17 26.44 -17.59
CA LEU A 61 17.50 25.43 -16.77
C LEU A 61 17.00 26.01 -15.44
N LEU A 62 17.83 26.79 -14.75
CA LEU A 62 17.43 27.46 -13.50
C LEU A 62 16.29 28.45 -13.74
N ARG A 63 16.31 29.17 -14.86
CA ARG A 63 15.19 30.04 -15.24
C ARG A 63 13.93 29.24 -15.53
N LEU A 64 14.03 28.11 -16.25
CA LEU A 64 12.91 27.21 -16.54
C LEU A 64 12.25 26.71 -15.25
N PHE A 65 13.02 26.29 -14.24
CA PHE A 65 12.48 25.95 -12.94
C PHE A 65 11.65 27.07 -12.31
N ARG A 66 12.17 28.29 -12.35
CA ARG A 66 11.50 29.47 -11.80
C ARG A 66 10.19 29.78 -12.54
N GLU A 67 10.19 29.72 -13.86
CA GLU A 67 9.00 29.98 -14.67
C GLU A 67 7.93 28.91 -14.47
N CYS A 68 8.30 27.63 -14.36
CA CYS A 68 7.37 26.57 -13.99
C CYS A 68 6.67 26.87 -12.65
N ILE A 69 7.43 27.27 -11.64
CA ILE A 69 6.88 27.59 -10.31
C ILE A 69 6.01 28.84 -10.37
N ASN A 70 6.48 29.91 -11.01
CA ASN A 70 5.76 31.20 -11.12
C ASN A 70 4.39 31.01 -11.77
N PHE A 71 4.31 30.20 -12.84
CA PHE A 71 3.04 29.93 -13.49
C PHE A 71 2.08 29.15 -12.58
N MET A 72 2.56 28.12 -11.89
CA MET A 72 1.72 27.35 -10.96
C MET A 72 1.26 28.22 -9.79
N GLU A 73 2.12 29.13 -9.27
CA GLU A 73 1.75 30.11 -8.25
C GLU A 73 0.67 31.05 -8.76
N PHE A 74 0.79 31.53 -10.00
CA PHE A 74 -0.22 32.36 -10.64
C PHE A 74 -1.58 31.63 -10.71
N VAL A 75 -1.61 30.39 -11.18
CA VAL A 75 -2.86 29.60 -11.25
C VAL A 75 -3.42 29.31 -9.86
N ASN A 76 -2.53 29.03 -8.88
CA ASN A 76 -2.98 28.79 -7.51
C ASN A 76 -3.62 30.03 -6.88
N ASN A 77 -3.15 31.23 -7.20
CA ASN A 77 -3.66 32.50 -6.68
C ASN A 77 -4.87 33.02 -7.47
N ALA A 78 -5.15 32.46 -8.66
CA ALA A 78 -6.32 32.82 -9.43
C ALA A 78 -7.62 32.50 -8.67
N GLU A 79 -8.65 33.32 -8.86
CA GLU A 79 -9.96 33.07 -8.29
C GLU A 79 -10.52 31.72 -8.74
N SER A 80 -11.22 31.03 -7.84
CA SER A 80 -11.79 29.73 -8.12
C SER A 80 -12.96 29.87 -9.10
N ALA A 81 -12.77 29.38 -10.31
CA ALA A 81 -13.84 29.19 -11.29
C ALA A 81 -14.68 27.94 -10.95
N ASP A 82 -15.86 27.80 -11.57
CA ASP A 82 -16.60 26.55 -11.43
C ASP A 82 -15.82 25.39 -12.05
N ILE A 83 -15.26 25.60 -13.24
CA ILE A 83 -14.27 24.74 -13.91
C ILE A 83 -13.30 25.68 -14.66
N PHE A 84 -12.01 25.46 -14.52
CA PHE A 84 -10.99 26.17 -15.28
C PHE A 84 -11.06 25.78 -16.77
N PRO A 85 -10.64 26.66 -17.70
CA PRO A 85 -10.52 26.33 -19.12
C PRO A 85 -9.60 25.12 -19.33
N GLN A 86 -9.90 24.27 -20.32
CA GLN A 86 -9.12 23.06 -20.66
C GLN A 86 -7.64 23.35 -20.83
N ILE A 87 -7.29 24.51 -21.36
CA ILE A 87 -5.92 24.93 -21.59
C ILE A 87 -5.10 24.98 -20.30
N ILE A 88 -5.68 25.42 -19.19
CA ILE A 88 -5.00 25.49 -17.88
C ILE A 88 -4.64 24.08 -17.38
N PHE A 89 -5.51 23.10 -17.59
CA PHE A 89 -5.20 21.70 -17.23
C PHE A 89 -3.99 21.19 -18.01
N ASN A 90 -3.95 21.45 -19.32
CA ASN A 90 -2.85 21.05 -20.19
C ASN A 90 -1.55 21.73 -19.79
N GLN A 91 -1.59 23.04 -19.55
CA GLN A 91 -0.43 23.83 -19.15
C GLN A 91 0.17 23.33 -17.84
N ILE A 92 -0.64 23.07 -16.82
CA ILE A 92 -0.13 22.56 -15.54
C ILE A 92 0.45 21.16 -15.72
N SER A 93 -0.19 20.29 -16.49
CA SER A 93 0.34 18.95 -16.79
C SER A 93 1.70 19.00 -17.47
N GLU A 94 1.88 19.88 -18.47
CA GLU A 94 3.17 20.09 -19.13
C GLU A 94 4.23 20.63 -18.18
N ILE A 95 3.85 21.56 -17.31
CA ILE A 95 4.76 22.17 -16.34
C ILE A 95 5.21 21.16 -15.28
N LEU A 96 4.29 20.36 -14.74
CA LEU A 96 4.62 19.28 -13.79
C LEU A 96 5.61 18.29 -14.41
N TYR A 97 5.37 17.92 -15.66
CA TYR A 97 6.25 17.03 -16.39
C TYR A 97 7.62 17.67 -16.63
N THR A 98 7.65 18.93 -17.11
CA THR A 98 8.88 19.70 -17.39
C THR A 98 9.75 19.84 -16.15
N PHE A 99 9.15 20.27 -15.04
CA PHE A 99 9.85 20.40 -13.76
C PHE A 99 10.45 19.06 -13.30
N THR A 100 9.66 18.01 -13.34
CA THR A 100 10.10 16.67 -12.93
C THR A 100 11.25 16.16 -13.82
N CYS A 101 11.15 16.33 -15.13
CA CYS A 101 12.23 15.98 -16.06
C CYS A 101 13.50 16.77 -15.79
N ALA A 102 13.38 18.08 -15.50
CA ALA A 102 14.52 18.92 -15.18
C ALA A 102 15.24 18.48 -13.89
N VAL A 103 14.47 18.11 -12.85
CA VAL A 103 15.06 17.55 -11.62
C VAL A 103 15.76 16.23 -11.89
N ILE A 104 15.14 15.32 -12.66
CA ILE A 104 15.75 14.03 -13.04
C ILE A 104 17.06 14.27 -13.82
N SER A 105 17.07 15.19 -14.80
CA SER A 105 18.25 15.51 -15.59
C SER A 105 19.41 16.00 -14.71
N CYS A 106 19.12 16.76 -13.65
CA CYS A 106 20.14 17.17 -12.69
C CYS A 106 20.72 16.00 -11.87
N THR A 107 20.02 14.90 -11.73
CA THR A 107 20.47 13.74 -10.90
C THR A 107 21.11 12.63 -11.70
N THR A 108 20.88 12.56 -13.00
CA THR A 108 21.41 11.50 -13.87
C THR A 108 22.84 11.79 -14.37
N ASN A 109 23.25 13.06 -14.36
CA ASN A 109 24.60 13.47 -14.78
C ASN A 109 25.39 14.03 -13.58
N PRO A 110 26.58 13.45 -13.25
CA PRO A 110 27.41 13.94 -12.15
C PRO A 110 27.78 15.41 -12.25
N ASN A 111 27.94 15.92 -13.47
CA ASN A 111 28.30 17.33 -13.70
C ASN A 111 27.17 18.31 -13.38
N HIS A 112 25.94 17.81 -13.24
CA HIS A 112 24.76 18.64 -12.95
C HIS A 112 24.37 18.62 -11.47
N MET A 113 25.13 17.94 -10.61
CA MET A 113 24.80 17.79 -9.19
C MET A 113 24.74 19.15 -8.45
N ASP A 114 25.57 20.11 -8.85
CA ASP A 114 25.53 21.46 -8.28
C ASP A 114 24.17 22.15 -8.52
N TYR A 115 23.55 21.93 -9.68
CA TYR A 115 22.19 22.44 -9.97
C TYR A 115 21.12 21.72 -9.15
N TYR A 116 21.26 20.39 -8.95
CA TYR A 116 20.37 19.67 -8.06
C TYR A 116 20.45 20.18 -6.62
N ASN A 117 21.68 20.37 -6.10
CA ASN A 117 21.89 20.93 -4.76
C ASN A 117 21.28 22.34 -4.65
N TYR A 118 21.45 23.18 -5.66
CA TYR A 118 20.84 24.52 -5.69
C TYR A 118 19.30 24.42 -5.64
N VAL A 119 18.67 23.54 -6.42
CA VAL A 119 17.22 23.33 -6.43
C VAL A 119 16.72 22.89 -5.05
N LEU A 120 17.50 22.10 -4.32
CA LEU A 120 17.22 21.69 -2.93
C LEU A 120 17.51 22.79 -1.89
N GLY A 121 18.22 23.86 -2.23
CA GLY A 121 18.69 24.89 -1.31
C GLY A 121 19.88 24.46 -0.46
N LEU A 122 20.65 23.47 -0.94
CA LEU A 122 21.90 23.00 -0.33
C LEU A 122 23.08 23.81 -0.87
N ASP A 123 24.27 23.64 -0.25
CA ASP A 123 25.49 24.27 -0.75
C ASP A 123 25.80 23.81 -2.18
N SER A 124 26.08 24.77 -3.05
CA SER A 124 26.24 24.57 -4.48
C SER A 124 27.15 25.66 -5.05
N LYS A 125 27.96 25.30 -6.05
CA LYS A 125 28.78 26.27 -6.78
C LYS A 125 27.97 27.37 -7.47
N VAL A 126 26.71 27.11 -7.78
CA VAL A 126 25.79 28.10 -8.32
C VAL A 126 25.67 29.33 -7.39
N TYR A 127 25.73 29.14 -6.07
CA TYR A 127 25.76 30.24 -5.12
C TYR A 127 27.09 30.98 -5.11
N ASP A 128 28.20 30.25 -5.35
CA ASP A 128 29.55 30.86 -5.32
C ASP A 128 29.80 31.77 -6.54
N GLU A 129 29.10 31.51 -7.64
CA GLU A 129 29.16 32.36 -8.86
C GLU A 129 28.32 33.63 -8.75
N MET A 130 27.49 33.78 -7.70
CA MET A 130 26.66 34.96 -7.48
C MET A 130 27.41 36.06 -6.69
N PRO A 131 27.12 37.35 -6.95
CA PRO A 131 27.52 38.44 -6.07
C PRO A 131 27.05 38.19 -4.62
N GLU A 132 27.84 38.62 -3.64
CA GLU A 132 27.58 38.29 -2.23
C GLU A 132 26.18 38.73 -1.76
N GLU A 133 25.75 39.91 -2.11
CA GLU A 133 24.42 40.42 -1.77
C GLU A 133 23.31 39.56 -2.37
N GLN A 134 23.47 39.15 -3.62
CA GLN A 134 22.50 38.29 -4.30
C GLN A 134 22.48 36.88 -3.69
N ARG A 135 23.65 36.36 -3.32
CA ARG A 135 23.80 35.05 -2.66
C ARG A 135 23.08 35.03 -1.31
N ILE A 136 23.27 36.07 -0.49
CA ILE A 136 22.61 36.20 0.81
C ILE A 136 21.09 36.28 0.61
N ALA A 137 20.63 37.10 -0.33
CA ALA A 137 19.23 37.27 -0.63
C ALA A 137 18.59 35.97 -1.14
N GLU A 138 19.29 35.18 -1.97
CA GLU A 138 18.78 33.92 -2.52
C GLU A 138 18.75 32.81 -1.45
N LYS A 139 19.80 32.70 -0.61
CA LYS A 139 19.83 31.74 0.50
C LYS A 139 18.78 32.04 1.59
N SER A 140 18.28 33.25 1.68
CA SER A 140 17.19 33.60 2.62
C SER A 140 15.80 33.22 2.12
N LYS A 141 15.66 32.89 0.85
CA LYS A 141 14.37 32.44 0.25
C LYS A 141 14.20 30.95 0.38
N PRO A 142 12.94 30.46 0.38
CA PRO A 142 12.68 29.02 0.24
C PRO A 142 13.30 28.48 -1.05
N SER A 143 13.88 27.29 -0.99
CA SER A 143 14.47 26.63 -2.17
C SER A 143 13.45 26.46 -3.30
N LEU A 144 13.92 26.31 -4.53
CA LEU A 144 13.05 26.10 -5.69
C LEU A 144 12.16 24.88 -5.49
N LEU A 145 12.70 23.80 -4.92
CA LEU A 145 11.92 22.61 -4.63
C LEU A 145 10.88 22.86 -3.53
N THR A 146 11.23 23.59 -2.46
CA THR A 146 10.27 23.94 -1.42
C THR A 146 9.11 24.76 -1.97
N ARG A 147 9.40 25.74 -2.82
CA ARG A 147 8.37 26.53 -3.52
C ARG A 147 7.50 25.64 -4.41
N TYR A 148 8.12 24.77 -5.20
CA TYR A 148 7.41 23.83 -6.05
C TYR A 148 6.46 22.93 -5.23
N LEU A 149 6.95 22.28 -4.18
CA LEU A 149 6.13 21.44 -3.32
C LEU A 149 4.99 22.23 -2.66
N THR A 150 5.27 23.45 -2.20
CA THR A 150 4.25 24.35 -1.61
C THR A 150 3.09 24.58 -2.58
N VAL A 151 3.40 24.88 -3.82
CA VAL A 151 2.38 25.14 -4.85
C VAL A 151 1.66 23.86 -5.23
N VAL A 152 2.39 22.78 -5.46
CA VAL A 152 1.80 21.48 -5.79
C VAL A 152 0.84 21.03 -4.69
N TYR A 153 1.21 21.14 -3.42
CA TYR A 153 0.34 20.77 -2.30
C TYR A 153 -0.96 21.58 -2.26
N LYS A 154 -0.89 22.88 -2.55
CA LYS A 154 -2.08 23.73 -2.66
C LYS A 154 -2.95 23.38 -3.87
N LEU A 155 -2.33 22.98 -4.98
CA LEU A 155 -3.06 22.59 -6.19
C LEU A 155 -3.83 21.27 -6.03
N PHE A 156 -3.43 20.37 -5.13
CA PHE A 156 -4.08 19.06 -4.95
C PHE A 156 -5.58 19.12 -4.71
N PHE A 157 -6.07 20.22 -4.14
CA PHE A 157 -7.49 20.43 -3.88
C PHE A 157 -7.99 21.80 -4.34
N LYS A 158 -7.33 22.38 -5.35
CA LYS A 158 -7.76 23.67 -5.93
C LYS A 158 -9.14 23.52 -6.56
N PRO A 159 -10.16 24.26 -6.04
CA PRO A 159 -11.51 24.21 -6.59
C PRO A 159 -11.56 24.66 -8.05
N GLY A 160 -12.38 23.98 -8.86
CA GLY A 160 -12.53 24.21 -10.28
C GLY A 160 -11.40 23.63 -11.16
N LEU A 161 -10.28 23.24 -10.54
CA LEU A 161 -9.11 22.67 -11.23
C LEU A 161 -8.93 21.17 -10.91
N VAL A 162 -8.87 20.80 -9.66
CA VAL A 162 -8.60 19.41 -9.21
C VAL A 162 -9.81 18.82 -8.49
N VAL A 163 -10.64 19.66 -7.90
CA VAL A 163 -11.94 19.30 -7.34
C VAL A 163 -13.00 20.25 -7.89
N LYS A 164 -14.26 19.80 -7.97
CA LYS A 164 -15.37 20.71 -8.25
C LYS A 164 -15.49 21.74 -7.13
N LYS A 165 -16.04 22.90 -7.42
CA LYS A 165 -16.09 24.05 -6.49
C LYS A 165 -16.76 23.74 -5.14
N ASP A 166 -17.75 22.86 -5.17
CA ASP A 166 -18.54 22.42 -4.03
C ASP A 166 -18.01 21.15 -3.36
N GLN A 167 -16.97 20.54 -3.90
CA GLN A 167 -16.39 19.29 -3.42
C GLN A 167 -15.09 19.54 -2.65
N LYS A 168 -14.86 18.72 -1.64
CA LYS A 168 -13.64 18.77 -0.82
C LYS A 168 -12.69 17.61 -1.05
N ILE A 169 -13.14 16.56 -1.73
CA ILE A 169 -12.38 15.34 -2.02
C ILE A 169 -12.55 14.97 -3.49
N TRP A 170 -11.62 14.18 -3.98
CA TRP A 170 -11.68 13.69 -5.36
C TRP A 170 -12.81 12.69 -5.54
N SER A 171 -13.47 12.77 -6.67
CA SER A 171 -14.44 11.79 -7.16
C SER A 171 -13.93 11.12 -8.45
N VAL A 172 -14.74 10.29 -9.07
CA VAL A 172 -14.37 9.56 -10.29
C VAL A 172 -15.45 9.79 -11.34
N TYR A 173 -15.03 9.73 -12.61
CA TYR A 173 -15.94 9.66 -13.76
C TYR A 173 -17.13 8.71 -13.50
N PRO A 174 -18.37 9.02 -13.95
CA PRO A 174 -18.69 10.11 -14.89
C PRO A 174 -18.89 11.49 -14.25
N GLU A 175 -18.66 11.64 -12.97
CA GLU A 175 -18.94 12.88 -12.25
C GLU A 175 -17.93 14.00 -12.54
N ASP A 176 -16.67 13.64 -12.82
CA ASP A 176 -15.60 14.60 -13.07
C ASP A 176 -15.15 14.64 -14.53
N PRO A 177 -14.74 15.81 -15.06
CA PRO A 177 -14.13 15.93 -16.37
C PRO A 177 -12.85 15.09 -16.49
N ILE A 178 -12.62 14.48 -17.66
CA ILE A 178 -11.41 13.67 -17.93
C ILE A 178 -10.14 14.49 -17.69
N SER A 179 -10.11 15.75 -18.07
CA SER A 179 -8.98 16.66 -17.85
C SER A 179 -8.62 16.81 -16.37
N MET A 180 -9.61 16.87 -15.51
CA MET A 180 -9.41 16.91 -14.05
C MET A 180 -8.78 15.62 -13.52
N ILE A 181 -9.22 14.47 -14.02
CA ILE A 181 -8.66 13.15 -13.66
C ILE A 181 -7.22 13.03 -14.15
N LEU A 182 -6.94 13.49 -15.38
CA LEU A 182 -5.58 13.50 -15.93
C LEU A 182 -4.64 14.38 -15.10
N LEU A 183 -5.09 15.56 -14.72
CA LEU A 183 -4.27 16.46 -13.90
C LEU A 183 -3.99 15.87 -12.50
N ARG A 184 -4.99 15.22 -11.86
CA ARG A 184 -4.77 14.49 -10.61
C ARG A 184 -3.69 13.42 -10.77
N TYR A 185 -3.76 12.67 -11.88
CA TYR A 185 -2.76 11.67 -12.21
C TYR A 185 -1.36 12.28 -12.37
N ASP A 186 -1.26 13.45 -13.00
CA ASP A 186 0.01 14.15 -13.22
C ASP A 186 0.60 14.69 -11.91
N LEU A 187 -0.23 15.26 -11.05
CA LEU A 187 0.18 15.71 -9.71
C LEU A 187 0.75 14.53 -8.89
N VAL A 188 0.03 13.42 -8.84
CA VAL A 188 0.47 12.21 -8.12
C VAL A 188 1.75 11.64 -8.73
N SER A 189 1.81 11.53 -10.06
CA SER A 189 2.94 10.94 -10.77
C SER A 189 4.22 11.78 -10.61
N SER A 190 4.10 13.10 -10.64
CA SER A 190 5.22 14.01 -10.41
C SER A 190 5.81 13.84 -9.00
N LEU A 191 4.96 13.86 -7.96
CA LEU A 191 5.42 13.65 -6.59
C LEU A 191 6.00 12.25 -6.38
N LEU A 192 5.37 11.22 -6.96
CA LEU A 192 5.85 9.85 -6.88
C LEU A 192 7.24 9.70 -7.50
N MET A 193 7.49 10.36 -8.64
CA MET A 193 8.80 10.37 -9.27
C MET A 193 9.86 11.06 -8.41
N LEU A 194 9.52 12.20 -7.82
CA LEU A 194 10.42 12.91 -6.91
C LEU A 194 10.72 12.11 -5.63
N MET A 195 9.73 11.41 -5.08
CA MET A 195 9.92 10.52 -3.92
C MET A 195 10.88 9.38 -4.21
N ASN A 196 10.83 8.86 -5.44
CA ASN A 196 11.63 7.72 -5.87
C ASN A 196 12.90 8.10 -6.66
N ILE A 197 13.28 9.38 -6.66
CA ILE A 197 14.40 9.87 -7.47
C ILE A 197 15.71 9.16 -7.15
N ASN A 198 15.92 8.73 -5.91
CA ASN A 198 17.08 7.95 -5.49
C ASN A 198 17.19 6.59 -6.19
N LEU A 199 16.06 6.02 -6.66
CA LEU A 199 16.06 4.75 -7.40
C LEU A 199 16.45 4.96 -8.87
N ILE A 200 16.36 6.20 -9.36
CA ILE A 200 16.69 6.56 -10.75
C ILE A 200 18.14 7.03 -10.85
N SER A 201 18.61 7.71 -9.82
CA SER A 201 19.96 8.25 -9.79
C SER A 201 20.99 7.11 -9.66
N MET A 202 21.98 7.13 -10.54
CA MET A 202 23.15 6.22 -10.44
C MET A 202 24.10 6.61 -9.31
N GLN A 203 23.84 7.71 -8.62
CA GLN A 203 24.69 8.30 -7.60
C GLN A 203 23.94 8.37 -6.28
N GLN A 204 24.68 8.45 -5.20
CA GLN A 204 24.13 8.78 -3.90
C GLN A 204 23.79 10.29 -3.88
N ILE A 205 22.52 10.62 -3.99
CA ILE A 205 22.03 12.00 -4.01
C ILE A 205 21.40 12.38 -2.66
N PRO A 206 21.43 13.69 -2.31
CA PRO A 206 20.68 14.20 -1.17
C PRO A 206 19.20 13.85 -1.28
N LYS A 207 18.59 13.46 -0.16
CA LYS A 207 17.16 13.14 -0.10
C LYS A 207 16.32 14.41 -0.18
N ILE A 208 15.23 14.34 -0.92
CA ILE A 208 14.22 15.39 -0.95
C ILE A 208 13.47 15.40 0.39
N ASN A 209 13.36 16.57 1.00
CA ASN A 209 12.53 16.80 2.16
C ASN A 209 11.11 17.18 1.71
N PHE A 210 10.16 16.28 1.87
CA PHE A 210 8.74 16.51 1.60
C PHE A 210 7.99 17.14 2.78
N ASN A 211 8.63 17.22 3.96
CA ASN A 211 8.05 17.86 5.14
C ASN A 211 8.46 19.34 5.17
N ILE A 212 7.66 20.17 4.52
CA ILE A 212 7.83 21.61 4.40
C ILE A 212 6.81 22.36 5.28
N GLU A 213 6.97 23.67 5.45
CA GLU A 213 6.03 24.49 6.25
C GLU A 213 4.57 24.36 5.80
N THR A 214 4.33 24.27 4.48
CA THR A 214 3.00 23.99 3.94
C THR A 214 2.75 22.47 4.07
N PRO A 215 1.85 22.04 4.95
CA PRO A 215 1.60 20.61 5.10
C PRO A 215 0.90 20.03 3.86
N PHE A 216 1.26 18.80 3.50
CA PHE A 216 0.50 18.06 2.51
C PHE A 216 -0.92 17.78 3.04
N PRO A 217 -1.98 17.93 2.23
CA PRO A 217 -3.37 17.71 2.66
C PRO A 217 -3.70 16.22 2.82
N SER A 218 -3.01 15.56 3.74
CA SER A 218 -2.95 14.10 3.90
C SER A 218 -4.32 13.47 4.13
N GLU A 219 -5.15 14.03 5.03
CA GLU A 219 -6.45 13.47 5.33
C GLU A 219 -7.41 13.56 4.14
N GLN A 220 -7.45 14.72 3.47
CA GLN A 220 -8.29 14.90 2.28
C GLN A 220 -7.84 13.97 1.15
N PHE A 221 -6.53 13.76 1.00
CA PHE A 221 -5.99 12.86 -0.02
C PHE A 221 -6.34 11.40 0.29
N LEU A 222 -6.15 10.94 1.53
CA LEU A 222 -6.52 9.59 1.95
C LEU A 222 -8.02 9.32 1.75
N ARG A 223 -8.88 10.26 2.17
CA ARG A 223 -10.34 10.18 1.92
C ARG A 223 -10.65 10.13 0.42
N SER A 224 -9.91 10.90 -0.39
CA SER A 224 -10.05 10.88 -1.85
C SER A 224 -9.69 9.51 -2.43
N VAL A 225 -8.56 8.94 -2.03
CA VAL A 225 -8.13 7.61 -2.49
C VAL A 225 -9.13 6.53 -2.09
N LEU A 226 -9.62 6.54 -0.86
CA LEU A 226 -10.65 5.62 -0.42
C LEU A 226 -11.97 5.82 -1.19
N ASN A 227 -12.33 7.06 -1.50
CA ASN A 227 -13.55 7.35 -2.26
C ASN A 227 -13.45 6.85 -3.71
N ILE A 228 -12.35 7.10 -4.39
CA ILE A 228 -12.16 6.64 -5.78
C ILE A 228 -12.06 5.11 -5.87
N SER A 229 -11.49 4.46 -4.86
CA SER A 229 -11.37 3.00 -4.81
C SER A 229 -12.72 2.27 -4.78
N LYS A 230 -13.78 2.91 -4.30
CA LYS A 230 -15.15 2.36 -4.33
C LYS A 230 -15.68 2.09 -5.74
N TYR A 231 -15.13 2.75 -6.73
CA TYR A 231 -15.63 2.73 -8.11
C TYR A 231 -14.79 1.87 -9.06
N THR A 232 -13.79 1.15 -8.55
CA THR A 232 -12.89 0.33 -9.38
C THR A 232 -13.63 -0.64 -10.29
N ASP A 233 -14.71 -1.24 -9.83
CA ASP A 233 -15.53 -2.16 -10.62
C ASP A 233 -16.14 -1.50 -11.87
N LYS A 234 -16.60 -0.26 -11.69
CA LYS A 234 -17.32 0.46 -12.74
C LYS A 234 -16.39 0.99 -13.83
N ILE A 235 -15.10 1.14 -13.49
CA ILE A 235 -14.09 1.78 -14.32
C ILE A 235 -13.03 0.81 -14.83
N ALA A 236 -13.16 -0.48 -14.54
CA ALA A 236 -12.17 -1.50 -14.92
C ALA A 236 -11.83 -1.51 -16.43
N SER A 237 -12.76 -1.04 -17.29
CA SER A 237 -12.55 -0.90 -18.74
C SER A 237 -11.75 0.35 -19.13
N GLU A 238 -11.60 1.33 -18.24
CA GLU A 238 -10.98 2.62 -18.53
C GLU A 238 -9.52 2.66 -18.06
N LYS A 239 -8.61 2.36 -18.97
CA LYS A 239 -7.16 2.23 -18.68
C LYS A 239 -6.58 3.44 -17.95
N MET A 240 -6.93 4.66 -18.34
CA MET A 240 -6.37 5.89 -17.74
C MET A 240 -6.85 6.08 -16.31
N THR A 241 -8.13 5.89 -16.06
CA THR A 241 -8.71 6.01 -14.71
C THR A 241 -8.15 4.95 -13.77
N MET A 242 -7.93 3.73 -14.28
CA MET A 242 -7.29 2.67 -13.52
C MET A 242 -5.84 3.01 -13.16
N GLN A 243 -5.06 3.59 -14.09
CA GLN A 243 -3.70 4.04 -13.82
C GLN A 243 -3.67 5.15 -12.76
N TYR A 244 -4.62 6.07 -12.81
CA TYR A 244 -4.77 7.12 -11.82
C TYR A 244 -5.05 6.56 -10.41
N ILE A 245 -6.01 5.64 -10.27
CA ILE A 245 -6.33 5.01 -8.99
C ILE A 245 -5.11 4.27 -8.45
N GLN A 246 -4.47 3.47 -9.29
CA GLN A 246 -3.28 2.72 -8.91
C GLN A 246 -2.16 3.64 -8.43
N SER A 247 -1.83 4.70 -9.19
CA SER A 247 -0.80 5.66 -8.80
C SER A 247 -1.13 6.37 -7.50
N SER A 248 -2.42 6.67 -7.26
CA SER A 248 -2.87 7.31 -6.02
C SER A 248 -2.70 6.40 -4.80
N ILE A 249 -3.02 5.11 -4.93
CA ILE A 249 -2.80 4.13 -3.85
C ILE A 249 -1.30 3.96 -3.59
N ILE A 250 -0.50 3.83 -4.65
CA ILE A 250 0.96 3.70 -4.52
C ILE A 250 1.57 4.94 -3.87
N PHE A 251 1.06 6.13 -4.19
CA PHE A 251 1.51 7.36 -3.55
C PHE A 251 1.22 7.33 -2.04
N CYS A 252 0.03 6.89 -1.61
CA CYS A 252 -0.29 6.70 -0.20
C CYS A 252 0.71 5.75 0.49
N LEU A 253 1.01 4.63 -0.17
CA LEU A 253 1.95 3.65 0.34
C LEU A 253 3.37 4.23 0.43
N SER A 254 3.80 4.98 -0.59
CA SER A 254 5.10 5.67 -0.59
C SER A 254 5.19 6.72 0.51
N ALA A 255 4.17 7.55 0.66
CA ALA A 255 4.11 8.59 1.67
C ALA A 255 4.20 8.02 3.10
N SER A 256 3.70 6.81 3.33
CA SER A 256 3.78 6.14 4.63
C SER A 256 5.21 5.91 5.12
N PHE A 257 6.20 5.80 4.21
CA PHE A 257 7.60 5.63 4.56
C PHE A 257 8.33 6.94 4.82
N TRP A 258 7.92 8.01 4.13
CA TRP A 258 8.61 9.29 4.16
C TRP A 258 7.99 10.26 5.16
N GLN A 259 6.69 10.09 5.44
CA GLN A 259 5.92 10.93 6.34
C GLN A 259 5.06 10.06 7.28
N PRO A 260 5.58 9.63 8.42
CA PRO A 260 4.82 8.83 9.38
C PRO A 260 3.49 9.49 9.79
N ASP A 261 3.46 10.82 9.93
CA ASP A 261 2.25 11.59 10.26
C ASP A 261 1.16 11.46 9.17
N PHE A 262 1.54 11.18 7.94
CA PHE A 262 0.60 10.96 6.84
C PHE A 262 -0.33 9.79 7.16
N VAL A 263 0.24 8.70 7.63
CA VAL A 263 -0.53 7.46 7.89
C VAL A 263 -1.34 7.56 9.16
N GLN A 264 -0.86 8.34 10.16
CA GLN A 264 -1.62 8.59 11.39
C GLN A 264 -2.99 9.24 11.10
N LYS A 265 -3.12 9.98 10.00
CA LYS A 265 -4.42 10.54 9.59
C LYS A 265 -5.47 9.46 9.25
N LEU A 266 -5.06 8.22 9.00
CA LEU A 266 -5.99 7.09 8.85
C LEU A 266 -6.82 6.85 10.12
N THR A 267 -6.30 7.17 11.30
CA THR A 267 -7.05 7.07 12.57
C THR A 267 -8.27 7.99 12.61
N ASN A 268 -8.26 9.08 11.84
CA ASN A 268 -9.34 10.06 11.79
C ASN A 268 -10.46 9.67 10.80
N ILE A 269 -10.25 8.61 10.01
CA ILE A 269 -11.22 8.17 9.00
C ILE A 269 -12.19 7.18 9.64
N HIS A 270 -13.49 7.40 9.44
CA HIS A 270 -14.48 6.49 9.98
C HIS A 270 -14.34 5.08 9.39
N PRO A 271 -14.32 4.01 10.21
CA PRO A 271 -14.14 2.63 9.76
C PRO A 271 -15.07 2.21 8.62
N GLN A 272 -16.32 2.67 8.63
CA GLN A 272 -17.29 2.39 7.57
C GLN A 272 -16.83 2.91 6.20
N GLU A 273 -16.19 4.08 6.13
CA GLU A 273 -15.68 4.62 4.87
C GLU A 273 -14.59 3.69 4.29
N ILE A 274 -13.73 3.18 5.18
CA ILE A 274 -12.66 2.25 4.80
C ILE A 274 -13.26 0.93 4.32
N VAL A 275 -14.20 0.34 5.06
CA VAL A 275 -14.85 -0.92 4.68
C VAL A 275 -15.58 -0.79 3.35
N LEU A 276 -16.31 0.29 3.12
CA LEU A 276 -16.99 0.54 1.85
C LEU A 276 -16.01 0.68 0.67
N SER A 277 -14.86 1.29 0.92
CA SER A 277 -13.79 1.38 -0.08
C SER A 277 -13.21 0.01 -0.44
N ILE A 278 -12.88 -0.78 0.58
CA ILE A 278 -12.35 -2.14 0.41
C ILE A 278 -13.39 -3.03 -0.26
N ALA A 279 -14.66 -2.98 0.17
CA ALA A 279 -15.76 -3.73 -0.42
C ALA A 279 -16.01 -3.33 -1.88
N GLY A 280 -15.89 -2.05 -2.23
CA GLY A 280 -15.96 -1.57 -3.61
C GLY A 280 -14.83 -2.14 -4.47
N SER A 281 -13.62 -2.21 -3.93
CA SER A 281 -12.46 -2.77 -4.63
C SER A 281 -12.48 -4.30 -4.67
N SER A 282 -13.09 -4.97 -3.68
CA SER A 282 -13.22 -6.43 -3.61
C SER A 282 -14.42 -6.99 -4.39
N LYS A 283 -15.39 -6.16 -4.72
CA LYS A 283 -16.47 -6.49 -5.69
C LYS A 283 -15.97 -6.61 -7.13
N LEU A 284 -14.66 -6.60 -7.32
CA LEU A 284 -14.10 -7.13 -8.56
C LEU A 284 -14.72 -8.52 -8.76
N PRO A 285 -15.55 -8.72 -9.81
CA PRO A 285 -16.10 -10.03 -10.05
C PRO A 285 -14.90 -10.94 -10.20
N PHE A 286 -14.68 -11.83 -9.22
CA PHE A 286 -13.73 -12.91 -9.40
C PHE A 286 -14.20 -13.65 -10.64
N PRO A 287 -13.56 -13.51 -11.79
CA PRO A 287 -14.01 -14.18 -12.97
C PRO A 287 -13.94 -15.66 -12.66
N ARG A 288 -15.06 -16.35 -12.83
CA ARG A 288 -15.12 -17.81 -12.71
C ARG A 288 -14.12 -18.54 -13.64
N LYS A 289 -13.44 -17.77 -14.49
CA LYS A 289 -12.25 -18.15 -15.27
C LYS A 289 -11.37 -16.91 -15.41
N PRO A 290 -10.08 -17.00 -15.13
CA PRO A 290 -9.18 -15.85 -15.13
C PRO A 290 -8.96 -15.32 -16.55
N ASN A 291 -9.65 -14.23 -16.89
CA ASN A 291 -9.18 -13.35 -17.93
C ASN A 291 -8.31 -12.28 -17.26
N PHE A 292 -7.05 -12.63 -17.05
CA PHE A 292 -6.07 -12.00 -16.18
C PHE A 292 -5.60 -10.58 -16.53
N THR A 293 -6.19 -9.90 -17.50
CA THR A 293 -5.49 -8.76 -18.10
C THR A 293 -5.71 -7.39 -17.44
N SER A 294 -6.74 -7.18 -16.64
CA SER A 294 -6.94 -5.84 -16.03
C SER A 294 -7.17 -5.82 -14.51
N THR A 295 -7.80 -6.82 -13.96
CA THR A 295 -8.15 -6.88 -12.53
C THR A 295 -6.99 -7.25 -11.62
N SER A 296 -6.00 -8.00 -12.12
CA SER A 296 -4.81 -8.41 -11.37
C SER A 296 -3.91 -7.23 -10.96
N LEU A 297 -3.97 -6.11 -11.66
CA LEU A 297 -3.07 -4.97 -11.45
C LEU A 297 -3.38 -4.16 -10.19
N LEU A 298 -4.64 -4.08 -9.76
CA LEU A 298 -5.06 -3.29 -8.59
C LEU A 298 -5.14 -4.11 -7.31
N THR A 299 -5.17 -5.42 -7.40
CA THR A 299 -5.37 -6.27 -6.23
C THR A 299 -4.26 -6.13 -5.20
N SER A 300 -3.01 -6.06 -5.64
CA SER A 300 -1.87 -5.87 -4.76
C SER A 300 -1.89 -4.51 -4.06
N GLU A 301 -2.26 -3.46 -4.77
CA GLU A 301 -2.36 -2.11 -4.25
C GLU A 301 -3.51 -1.99 -3.23
N CYS A 302 -4.67 -2.55 -3.55
CA CYS A 302 -5.82 -2.57 -2.64
C CYS A 302 -5.55 -3.38 -1.37
N LEU A 303 -4.90 -4.54 -1.48
CA LEU A 303 -4.47 -5.32 -0.32
C LEU A 303 -3.49 -4.54 0.56
N SER A 304 -2.55 -3.85 -0.05
CA SER A 304 -1.56 -3.03 0.67
C SER A 304 -2.25 -1.87 1.39
N MET A 305 -3.20 -1.21 0.75
CA MET A 305 -3.99 -0.14 1.37
C MET A 305 -4.84 -0.67 2.53
N CYS A 306 -5.44 -1.85 2.36
CA CYS A 306 -6.17 -2.52 3.41
C CYS A 306 -5.27 -2.82 4.63
N TYR A 307 -4.09 -3.37 4.40
CA TYR A 307 -3.11 -3.66 5.46
C TYR A 307 -2.72 -2.38 6.20
N LEU A 308 -2.44 -1.32 5.47
CA LEU A 308 -2.11 -0.02 6.05
C LEU A 308 -3.25 0.51 6.92
N CYS A 309 -4.48 0.43 6.42
CA CYS A 309 -5.67 0.82 7.19
C CYS A 309 -5.84 -0.02 8.46
N CYS A 310 -5.66 -1.33 8.38
CA CYS A 310 -5.79 -2.22 9.55
C CYS A 310 -4.72 -1.97 10.62
N ILE A 311 -3.51 -1.60 10.22
CA ILE A 311 -2.43 -1.28 11.17
C ILE A 311 -2.69 0.04 11.89
N TRP A 312 -3.08 1.07 11.17
CA TRP A 312 -3.16 2.42 11.69
C TRP A 312 -4.53 2.81 12.24
N ASN A 313 -5.60 2.14 11.80
CA ASN A 313 -6.96 2.37 12.29
C ASN A 313 -7.46 1.15 13.07
N ARG A 314 -7.20 1.14 14.37
CA ARG A 314 -7.60 0.03 15.25
C ARG A 314 -9.11 -0.14 15.33
N ASP A 315 -9.86 0.95 15.25
CA ASP A 315 -11.32 0.93 15.27
C ASP A 315 -11.89 0.19 14.06
N LEU A 316 -11.12 0.11 12.95
CA LEU A 316 -11.50 -0.66 11.78
C LEU A 316 -11.63 -2.15 12.08
N ILE A 317 -10.69 -2.72 12.85
CA ILE A 317 -10.70 -4.16 13.18
C ILE A 317 -11.92 -4.45 14.08
N THR A 318 -12.12 -3.63 15.10
CA THR A 318 -13.28 -3.73 15.99
C THR A 318 -14.60 -3.55 15.21
N TYR A 319 -14.64 -2.60 14.27
CA TYR A 319 -15.81 -2.40 13.41
C TYR A 319 -16.11 -3.62 12.53
N ILE A 320 -15.09 -4.21 11.90
CA ILE A 320 -15.23 -5.42 11.08
C ILE A 320 -15.78 -6.57 11.92
N ALA A 321 -15.26 -6.76 13.13
CA ALA A 321 -15.68 -7.80 14.05
C ALA A 321 -17.12 -7.60 14.54
N GLN A 322 -17.48 -6.40 14.97
CA GLN A 322 -18.84 -6.08 15.47
C GLN A 322 -19.92 -6.17 14.40
N ASN A 323 -19.59 -5.87 13.14
CA ASN A 323 -20.52 -5.99 12.02
C ASN A 323 -20.55 -7.38 11.38
N GLN A 324 -19.85 -8.35 11.98
CA GLN A 324 -19.87 -9.76 11.56
C GLN A 324 -19.46 -9.97 10.08
N ILE A 325 -18.45 -9.24 9.62
CA ILE A 325 -17.93 -9.34 8.24
C ILE A 325 -16.52 -9.96 8.15
N SER A 326 -15.96 -10.39 9.30
CA SER A 326 -14.60 -10.94 9.36
C SER A 326 -14.42 -12.19 8.52
N ASN A 327 -15.37 -13.11 8.57
CA ASN A 327 -15.34 -14.35 7.81
C ASN A 327 -15.36 -14.09 6.29
N LEU A 328 -16.19 -13.14 5.83
CA LEU A 328 -16.24 -12.77 4.42
C LEU A 328 -14.93 -12.13 3.97
N PHE A 329 -14.36 -11.27 4.81
CA PHE A 329 -13.11 -10.58 4.52
C PHE A 329 -11.94 -11.56 4.41
N ILE A 330 -11.83 -12.49 5.38
CA ILE A 330 -10.81 -13.54 5.35
C ILE A 330 -10.99 -14.43 4.13
N TYR A 331 -12.24 -14.79 3.79
CA TYR A 331 -12.53 -15.58 2.61
C TYR A 331 -12.04 -14.91 1.32
N GLU A 332 -12.31 -13.62 1.15
CA GLU A 332 -11.83 -12.84 0.00
C GLU A 332 -10.30 -12.81 -0.08
N LEU A 333 -9.61 -12.67 1.06
CA LEU A 333 -8.15 -12.75 1.13
C LEU A 333 -7.62 -14.11 0.69
N LEU A 334 -8.28 -15.20 1.12
CA LEU A 334 -7.90 -16.55 0.71
C LEU A 334 -8.13 -16.78 -0.79
N ALA A 335 -9.25 -16.31 -1.32
CA ALA A 335 -9.55 -16.38 -2.75
C ALA A 335 -8.52 -15.60 -3.57
N LEU A 336 -8.17 -14.38 -3.13
CA LEU A 336 -7.14 -13.55 -3.77
C LEU A 336 -5.78 -14.26 -3.83
N SER A 337 -5.39 -14.94 -2.78
CA SER A 337 -4.10 -15.64 -2.73
C SER A 337 -3.91 -16.68 -3.83
N GLN A 338 -5.00 -17.23 -4.34
CA GLN A 338 -4.95 -18.29 -5.35
C GLN A 338 -4.87 -17.75 -6.78
N TYR A 339 -5.35 -16.53 -7.03
CA TYR A 339 -5.56 -16.04 -8.39
C TYR A 339 -4.56 -15.00 -8.89
N THR A 340 -3.78 -14.37 -8.00
CA THR A 340 -3.20 -13.07 -8.35
C THR A 340 -1.69 -13.03 -8.57
N PHE A 341 -0.94 -14.13 -8.43
CA PHE A 341 0.45 -13.95 -8.08
C PHE A 341 1.49 -14.70 -8.91
N GLU A 342 1.19 -15.00 -10.16
CA GLU A 342 2.20 -15.54 -11.08
C GLU A 342 3.40 -14.62 -11.31
N SER A 343 3.26 -13.32 -11.02
CA SER A 343 4.32 -12.31 -11.24
C SER A 343 5.06 -11.84 -9.99
N ILE A 344 4.61 -12.27 -8.80
CA ILE A 344 5.20 -11.90 -7.50
C ILE A 344 5.50 -13.19 -6.77
N GLY A 345 6.65 -13.33 -6.16
CA GLY A 345 7.00 -14.55 -5.42
C GLY A 345 5.87 -14.97 -4.46
N LEU A 346 5.36 -16.19 -4.63
CA LEU A 346 4.22 -16.72 -3.87
C LEU A 346 4.39 -16.56 -2.36
N THR A 347 5.60 -16.73 -1.86
CA THR A 347 5.91 -16.63 -0.42
C THR A 347 5.64 -15.23 0.14
N VAL A 348 6.03 -14.17 -0.56
CA VAL A 348 5.83 -12.78 -0.11
C VAL A 348 4.35 -12.47 0.01
N VAL A 349 3.55 -12.94 -0.93
CA VAL A 349 2.11 -12.74 -0.94
C VAL A 349 1.44 -13.50 0.17
N HIS A 350 1.77 -14.77 0.34
CA HIS A 350 1.25 -15.59 1.42
C HIS A 350 1.56 -14.97 2.78
N THR A 351 2.81 -14.51 2.99
CA THR A 351 3.23 -13.83 4.20
C THR A 351 2.41 -12.57 4.46
N PHE A 352 2.14 -11.79 3.41
CA PHE A 352 1.34 -10.58 3.50
C PHE A 352 -0.13 -10.86 3.85
N ILE A 353 -0.76 -11.83 3.17
CA ILE A 353 -2.13 -12.26 3.44
C ILE A 353 -2.26 -12.84 4.85
N LEU A 354 -1.33 -13.70 5.26
CA LEU A 354 -1.29 -14.23 6.61
C LEU A 354 -1.16 -13.12 7.66
N SER A 355 -0.37 -12.07 7.39
CA SER A 355 -0.25 -10.92 8.29
C SER A 355 -1.57 -10.16 8.42
N LEU A 356 -2.32 -9.99 7.33
CA LEU A 356 -3.67 -9.41 7.37
C LEU A 356 -4.63 -10.26 8.18
N ILE A 357 -4.63 -11.57 7.97
CA ILE A 357 -5.48 -12.50 8.72
C ILE A 357 -5.13 -12.47 10.20
N ASP A 358 -3.84 -12.45 10.56
CA ASP A 358 -3.40 -12.35 11.95
C ASP A 358 -3.92 -11.08 12.64
N ILE A 359 -3.92 -9.96 11.93
CA ILE A 359 -4.45 -8.68 12.43
C ILE A 359 -5.98 -8.74 12.60
N LEU A 360 -6.71 -9.30 11.64
CA LEU A 360 -8.16 -9.43 11.71
C LEU A 360 -8.62 -10.34 12.86
N LEU A 361 -7.82 -11.33 13.22
CA LEU A 361 -8.08 -12.26 14.32
C LEU A 361 -7.61 -11.73 15.70
N LEU A 362 -7.22 -10.45 15.81
CA LEU A 362 -6.98 -9.83 17.12
C LEU A 362 -8.25 -9.74 17.98
N GLU A 363 -9.40 -9.59 17.33
CA GLU A 363 -10.69 -9.55 18.02
C GLU A 363 -11.27 -10.96 18.17
N GLU A 364 -11.62 -11.34 19.39
CA GLU A 364 -12.18 -12.65 19.68
C GLU A 364 -13.49 -12.91 18.91
N SER A 365 -14.30 -11.89 18.72
CA SER A 365 -15.54 -11.95 17.93
C SER A 365 -15.28 -12.34 16.46
N SER A 366 -14.16 -11.92 15.88
CA SER A 366 -13.73 -12.35 14.55
C SER A 366 -13.40 -13.86 14.51
N CYS A 367 -12.73 -14.37 15.55
CA CYS A 367 -12.47 -15.80 15.67
C CYS A 367 -13.75 -16.62 15.84
N LEU A 368 -14.71 -16.15 16.64
CA LEU A 368 -16.02 -16.78 16.81
C LEU A 368 -16.83 -16.78 15.52
N GLU A 369 -16.73 -15.75 14.73
CA GLU A 369 -17.42 -15.64 13.44
C GLU A 369 -16.97 -16.71 12.43
N LEU A 370 -15.71 -17.16 12.51
CA LEU A 370 -15.21 -18.25 11.69
C LEU A 370 -15.90 -19.61 11.96
N ASN A 371 -16.63 -19.75 13.07
CA ASN A 371 -17.42 -20.95 13.36
C ASN A 371 -18.69 -21.07 12.52
N LYS A 372 -19.08 -20.03 11.80
CA LYS A 372 -20.22 -20.09 10.88
C LYS A 372 -19.96 -21.11 9.76
N SER A 373 -21.04 -21.80 9.39
CA SER A 373 -20.99 -22.75 8.27
C SER A 373 -20.54 -22.03 6.99
N PHE A 374 -19.61 -22.65 6.28
CA PHE A 374 -19.15 -22.14 5.00
C PHE A 374 -20.22 -22.30 3.93
N THR A 375 -20.63 -21.19 3.32
CA THR A 375 -21.66 -21.16 2.27
C THR A 375 -21.12 -20.78 0.89
N GLY A 376 -19.82 -20.50 0.80
CA GLY A 376 -19.16 -20.09 -0.45
C GLY A 376 -18.84 -21.27 -1.36
N SER A 377 -18.64 -20.98 -2.63
CA SER A 377 -18.07 -21.93 -3.60
C SER A 377 -16.65 -21.50 -3.95
N PHE A 378 -15.65 -22.25 -3.53
CA PHE A 378 -14.31 -22.11 -4.06
C PHE A 378 -14.18 -22.91 -5.37
N ASP A 379 -13.87 -22.22 -6.43
CA ASP A 379 -13.42 -22.85 -7.68
C ASP A 379 -11.89 -23.05 -7.62
N CYS A 380 -11.42 -23.66 -6.54
CA CYS A 380 -10.02 -23.83 -6.27
C CYS A 380 -9.63 -25.29 -6.13
N THR A 381 -8.32 -25.56 -6.19
CA THR A 381 -7.72 -26.89 -6.00
C THR A 381 -8.01 -27.50 -4.62
N PHE A 382 -8.51 -26.73 -3.67
CA PHE A 382 -8.98 -27.22 -2.40
C PHE A 382 -10.38 -27.83 -2.56
N ARG A 383 -10.50 -29.08 -2.21
CA ARG A 383 -11.81 -29.74 -2.21
C ARG A 383 -12.75 -29.00 -1.27
N PRO A 384 -13.97 -28.64 -1.72
CA PRO A 384 -14.92 -27.96 -0.87
C PRO A 384 -15.25 -28.87 0.31
N HIS A 385 -14.78 -28.48 1.48
CA HIS A 385 -15.18 -29.15 2.71
C HIS A 385 -16.59 -28.71 3.10
N ARG A 386 -17.41 -29.64 3.52
CA ARG A 386 -18.61 -29.36 4.29
C ARG A 386 -18.14 -29.00 5.71
N GLY A 387 -17.71 -27.79 5.94
CA GLY A 387 -17.17 -27.34 7.20
C GLY A 387 -17.55 -25.88 7.47
N ASN A 388 -16.93 -25.32 8.45
CA ASN A 388 -17.01 -23.92 8.78
C ASN A 388 -15.81 -23.16 8.21
N TYR A 389 -15.80 -21.83 8.36
CA TYR A 389 -14.68 -21.01 7.89
C TYR A 389 -13.37 -21.31 8.63
N CYS A 390 -13.41 -21.78 9.91
CA CYS A 390 -12.20 -22.20 10.62
C CYS A 390 -11.50 -23.35 9.92
N ASP A 391 -12.27 -24.35 9.48
CA ASP A 391 -11.71 -25.55 8.83
C ASP A 391 -11.04 -25.17 7.51
N ILE A 392 -11.67 -24.29 6.73
CA ILE A 392 -11.13 -23.81 5.46
C ILE A 392 -9.86 -23.00 5.67
N LEU A 393 -9.88 -22.06 6.61
CA LEU A 393 -8.72 -21.25 6.93
C LEU A 393 -7.55 -22.13 7.39
N LEU A 394 -7.81 -23.07 8.30
CA LEU A 394 -6.77 -23.99 8.77
C LEU A 394 -6.18 -24.82 7.63
N GLU A 395 -7.01 -25.38 6.76
CA GLU A 395 -6.54 -26.16 5.61
C GLU A 395 -5.68 -25.31 4.68
N PHE A 396 -6.12 -24.09 4.39
CA PHE A 396 -5.37 -23.17 3.54
C PHE A 396 -4.00 -22.86 4.14
N ILE A 397 -3.94 -22.39 5.40
CA ILE A 397 -2.66 -21.96 6.01
C ILE A 397 -1.68 -23.13 6.15
N LEU A 398 -2.16 -24.34 6.41
CA LEU A 398 -1.29 -25.53 6.48
C LEU A 398 -0.74 -25.96 5.11
N ASN A 399 -1.47 -25.67 4.02
CA ASN A 399 -1.01 -25.98 2.67
C ASN A 399 0.05 -24.99 2.14
N ILE A 400 0.09 -23.76 2.66
CA ILE A 400 1.09 -22.75 2.30
C ILE A 400 2.25 -22.67 3.30
N SER A 401 2.34 -23.65 4.21
CA SER A 401 3.40 -23.71 5.21
C SER A 401 4.76 -23.79 4.55
N SER A 402 5.64 -22.90 5.00
CA SER A 402 7.05 -22.83 4.64
C SER A 402 7.84 -22.27 5.81
N LYS A 403 9.15 -22.39 5.77
CA LYS A 403 10.02 -21.85 6.84
C LYS A 403 9.77 -20.37 7.11
N GLU A 404 9.41 -19.58 6.10
CA GLU A 404 9.15 -18.15 6.20
C GLU A 404 7.75 -17.84 6.75
N THR A 405 6.78 -18.73 6.56
CA THR A 405 5.38 -18.52 6.94
C THR A 405 5.00 -19.19 8.25
N ASP A 406 5.74 -20.20 8.70
CA ASP A 406 5.36 -21.05 9.84
C ASP A 406 5.14 -20.29 11.14
N THR A 407 5.94 -19.25 11.43
CA THR A 407 5.74 -18.40 12.62
C THR A 407 4.40 -17.67 12.59
N LEU A 408 4.00 -17.13 11.42
CA LEU A 408 2.70 -16.49 11.25
C LEU A 408 1.55 -17.49 11.35
N ILE A 409 1.73 -18.65 10.74
CA ILE A 409 0.76 -19.74 10.80
C ILE A 409 0.52 -20.16 12.25
N CYS A 410 1.58 -20.40 13.02
CA CYS A 410 1.47 -20.75 14.44
C CYS A 410 0.75 -19.66 15.24
N ARG A 411 1.00 -18.39 14.94
CA ARG A 411 0.34 -17.26 15.60
C ARG A 411 -1.15 -17.18 15.26
N ILE A 412 -1.52 -17.38 14.00
CA ILE A 412 -2.92 -17.44 13.57
C ILE A 412 -3.64 -18.61 14.25
N ILE A 413 -3.05 -19.80 14.25
CA ILE A 413 -3.60 -20.98 14.92
C ILE A 413 -3.77 -20.73 16.41
N LYS A 414 -2.77 -20.13 17.07
CA LYS A 414 -2.84 -19.74 18.49
C LYS A 414 -4.06 -18.87 18.78
N ARG A 415 -4.36 -17.89 17.92
CA ARG A 415 -5.52 -16.99 18.09
C ARG A 415 -6.86 -17.72 17.89
N MET A 416 -6.91 -18.63 16.94
CA MET A 416 -8.13 -19.39 16.63
C MET A 416 -8.47 -20.43 17.68
N LEU A 417 -7.47 -21.14 18.19
CA LEU A 417 -7.63 -22.32 19.04
C LEU A 417 -8.60 -22.14 20.22
N PRO A 418 -8.58 -21.02 20.98
CA PRO A 418 -9.46 -20.86 22.15
C PRO A 418 -10.96 -20.81 21.81
N THR A 419 -11.32 -20.52 20.57
CA THR A 419 -12.71 -20.26 20.16
C THR A 419 -13.16 -21.06 18.95
N ALA A 420 -12.23 -21.63 18.18
CA ALA A 420 -12.54 -22.29 16.90
C ALA A 420 -13.21 -23.65 17.07
N ASN A 421 -14.30 -23.85 16.36
CA ASN A 421 -15.00 -25.12 16.23
C ASN A 421 -14.42 -25.95 15.09
N PHE A 422 -13.24 -26.51 15.31
CA PHE A 422 -12.60 -27.36 14.31
C PHE A 422 -13.31 -28.71 14.16
N SER A 423 -13.48 -29.14 12.92
CA SER A 423 -13.89 -30.53 12.62
C SER A 423 -12.82 -31.51 13.07
N VAL A 424 -13.23 -32.76 13.25
CA VAL A 424 -12.31 -33.88 13.59
C VAL A 424 -11.17 -33.99 12.56
N SER A 425 -11.48 -33.78 11.27
CA SER A 425 -10.48 -33.82 10.19
C SER A 425 -9.44 -32.71 10.34
N SER A 426 -9.89 -31.49 10.66
CA SER A 426 -9.02 -30.34 10.87
C SER A 426 -8.14 -30.50 12.11
N CYS A 427 -8.70 -31.01 13.22
CA CYS A 427 -7.91 -31.37 14.39
C CYS A 427 -6.81 -32.38 14.06
N TYR A 428 -7.14 -33.43 13.26
CA TYR A 428 -6.13 -34.39 12.85
C TYR A 428 -5.01 -33.77 12.02
N LYS A 429 -5.33 -32.87 11.08
CA LYS A 429 -4.34 -32.17 10.27
C LYS A 429 -3.46 -31.26 11.14
N LEU A 430 -4.06 -30.53 12.07
CA LEU A 430 -3.35 -29.67 13.03
C LEU A 430 -2.33 -30.48 13.85
N PHE A 431 -2.73 -31.61 14.41
CA PHE A 431 -1.83 -32.46 15.21
C PHE A 431 -0.80 -33.22 14.37
N LYS A 432 -1.04 -33.40 13.08
CA LYS A 432 -0.02 -33.91 12.16
C LYS A 432 1.03 -32.84 11.83
N PHE A 433 0.62 -31.59 11.73
CA PHE A 433 1.52 -30.44 11.48
C PHE A 433 2.45 -30.17 12.68
N PHE A 434 1.94 -30.32 13.91
CA PHE A 434 2.61 -29.96 15.14
C PHE A 434 4.05 -30.53 15.33
N PRO A 435 4.40 -31.78 14.98
CA PRO A 435 5.74 -32.30 15.29
C PRO A 435 6.75 -32.18 14.17
N SER A 436 6.39 -31.81 12.96
CA SER A 436 7.24 -32.18 11.83
C SER A 436 8.36 -31.23 11.47
N ASN A 437 8.25 -29.90 11.74
CA ASN A 437 9.26 -28.94 11.29
C ASN A 437 9.30 -27.63 12.12
N LEU A 438 8.76 -27.60 13.33
CA LEU A 438 8.62 -26.37 14.10
C LEU A 438 9.81 -26.12 15.03
N GLU A 439 10.21 -24.85 15.17
CA GLU A 439 11.21 -24.39 16.13
C GLU A 439 10.59 -24.14 17.52
N GLY A 440 11.44 -23.99 18.55
CA GLY A 440 10.98 -23.89 19.95
C GLY A 440 9.95 -22.76 20.19
N GLU A 441 10.11 -21.59 19.54
CA GLU A 441 9.16 -20.46 19.65
C GLU A 441 7.80 -20.81 19.05
N GLN A 442 7.77 -21.45 17.89
CA GLN A 442 6.55 -21.87 17.19
C GLN A 442 5.81 -22.93 18.01
N ILE A 443 6.55 -23.89 18.57
CA ILE A 443 5.99 -24.90 19.48
C ILE A 443 5.36 -24.22 20.70
N SER A 444 6.03 -23.23 21.30
CA SER A 444 5.50 -22.49 22.44
C SER A 444 4.20 -21.77 22.11
N MET A 445 4.12 -21.11 20.95
CA MET A 445 2.88 -20.46 20.49
C MET A 445 1.71 -21.41 20.38
N LEU A 446 1.92 -22.60 19.80
CA LEU A 446 0.85 -23.59 19.67
C LEU A 446 0.44 -24.18 21.03
N LEU A 447 1.41 -24.41 21.93
CA LEU A 447 1.13 -24.88 23.30
C LEU A 447 0.31 -23.84 24.07
N GLU A 448 0.61 -22.54 23.93
CA GLU A 448 -0.19 -21.47 24.51
C GLU A 448 -1.62 -21.46 23.95
N GLY A 449 -1.79 -21.69 22.65
CA GLY A 449 -3.11 -21.83 22.02
C GLY A 449 -3.88 -23.04 22.58
N PHE A 450 -3.23 -24.19 22.74
CA PHE A 450 -3.85 -25.36 23.36
C PHE A 450 -4.21 -25.11 24.83
N ALA A 451 -3.34 -24.43 25.59
CA ALA A 451 -3.65 -24.05 26.96
C ALA A 451 -4.86 -23.11 27.01
N GLY A 452 -4.93 -22.13 26.10
CA GLY A 452 -6.08 -21.25 25.95
C GLY A 452 -7.39 -22.03 25.66
N THR A 453 -7.34 -23.02 24.77
CA THR A 453 -8.46 -23.92 24.48
C THR A 453 -8.96 -24.64 25.74
N VAL A 454 -8.02 -25.11 26.56
CA VAL A 454 -8.32 -25.81 27.81
C VAL A 454 -8.95 -24.87 28.84
N LEU A 455 -8.36 -23.70 29.04
CA LEU A 455 -8.75 -22.75 30.07
C LEU A 455 -10.08 -22.05 29.78
N MET A 456 -10.33 -21.71 28.53
CA MET A 456 -11.60 -21.05 28.15
C MET A 456 -12.78 -22.01 28.14
N ASN A 457 -12.54 -23.31 28.02
CA ASN A 457 -13.54 -24.40 28.11
C ASN A 457 -14.83 -24.13 27.33
N LYS A 458 -14.74 -23.58 26.15
CA LYS A 458 -15.90 -23.33 25.29
C LYS A 458 -16.41 -24.61 24.66
N GLU A 459 -17.73 -24.76 24.57
CA GLU A 459 -18.37 -25.94 23.96
C GLU A 459 -17.91 -26.15 22.53
N GLU A 460 -17.73 -25.08 21.78
CA GLU A 460 -17.27 -25.09 20.39
C GLU A 460 -15.90 -25.75 20.22
N THR A 461 -15.05 -25.73 21.24
CA THR A 461 -13.69 -26.30 21.17
C THR A 461 -13.60 -27.77 21.55
N ILE A 462 -14.73 -28.46 21.76
CA ILE A 462 -14.77 -29.82 22.29
C ILE A 462 -13.93 -30.82 21.50
N ASN A 463 -13.97 -30.77 20.17
CA ASN A 463 -13.17 -31.63 19.31
C ASN A 463 -11.67 -31.43 19.55
N THR A 464 -11.22 -30.18 19.60
CA THR A 464 -9.81 -29.84 19.87
C THR A 464 -9.37 -30.35 21.24
N ARG A 465 -10.21 -30.23 22.26
CA ARG A 465 -9.94 -30.75 23.62
C ARG A 465 -9.79 -32.27 23.64
N VAL A 466 -10.67 -32.98 22.95
CA VAL A 466 -10.57 -34.44 22.81
C VAL A 466 -9.22 -34.83 22.18
N PHE A 467 -8.81 -34.15 21.12
CA PHE A 467 -7.53 -34.41 20.46
C PHE A 467 -6.33 -34.06 21.35
N ILE A 468 -6.37 -32.98 22.14
CA ILE A 468 -5.34 -32.64 23.11
C ILE A 468 -5.15 -33.79 24.08
N ILE A 469 -6.23 -34.33 24.66
CA ILE A 469 -6.18 -35.43 25.61
C ILE A 469 -5.56 -36.67 24.98
N GLN A 470 -5.98 -37.02 23.76
CA GLN A 470 -5.49 -38.21 23.05
C GLN A 470 -4.03 -38.11 22.62
N LYS A 471 -3.54 -36.91 22.34
CA LYS A 471 -2.22 -36.67 21.76
C LYS A 471 -1.19 -36.10 22.74
N ILE A 472 -1.51 -36.00 24.03
CA ILE A 472 -0.64 -35.37 25.04
C ILE A 472 0.76 -35.98 25.07
N SER A 473 0.90 -37.29 24.87
CA SER A 473 2.19 -37.97 24.85
C SER A 473 3.06 -37.54 23.67
N SER A 474 2.44 -37.29 22.51
CA SER A 474 3.12 -36.76 21.33
C SER A 474 3.53 -35.31 21.54
N ILE A 475 2.67 -34.52 22.16
CA ILE A 475 2.94 -33.09 22.53
C ILE A 475 4.15 -33.04 23.47
N LYS A 476 4.16 -33.84 24.54
CA LYS A 476 5.30 -33.92 25.47
C LYS A 476 6.62 -34.26 24.78
N LYS A 477 6.59 -35.20 23.85
CA LYS A 477 7.77 -35.64 23.10
C LYS A 477 8.31 -34.52 22.18
N SER A 478 7.42 -33.74 21.60
CA SER A 478 7.79 -32.68 20.65
C SER A 478 8.25 -31.39 21.32
N SER A 479 7.77 -31.09 22.54
CA SER A 479 8.07 -29.84 23.24
C SER A 479 9.41 -29.83 23.99
N GLY A 480 10.06 -31.00 24.16
CA GLY A 480 11.30 -31.07 24.94
C GLY A 480 11.09 -30.79 26.44
N ASP A 481 11.80 -29.80 26.96
CA ASP A 481 11.68 -29.42 28.36
C ASP A 481 10.30 -28.87 28.72
N SER A 482 9.91 -29.08 29.98
CA SER A 482 8.62 -28.64 30.49
C SER A 482 8.46 -27.13 30.39
N THR A 483 7.41 -26.70 29.70
CA THR A 483 7.00 -25.29 29.60
C THR A 483 5.74 -25.06 30.42
N LYS A 484 5.52 -23.83 30.92
CA LYS A 484 4.30 -23.47 31.67
C LYS A 484 3.01 -23.85 30.92
N PRO A 485 2.87 -23.58 29.59
CA PRO A 485 1.70 -24.04 28.82
C PRO A 485 1.54 -25.55 28.79
N LEU A 486 2.63 -26.30 28.68
CA LEU A 486 2.59 -27.77 28.69
C LEU A 486 2.14 -28.31 30.05
N GLU A 487 2.61 -27.73 31.15
CA GLU A 487 2.19 -28.09 32.51
C GLU A 487 0.68 -27.86 32.72
N GLN A 488 0.14 -26.78 32.21
CA GLN A 488 -1.30 -26.48 32.24
C GLN A 488 -2.11 -27.52 31.46
N ILE A 489 -1.65 -27.88 30.25
CA ILE A 489 -2.29 -28.93 29.44
C ILE A 489 -2.22 -30.27 30.16
N ILE A 490 -1.08 -30.63 30.76
CA ILE A 490 -0.90 -31.88 31.50
C ILE A 490 -1.81 -31.93 32.73
N SER A 491 -1.90 -30.82 33.48
CA SER A 491 -2.80 -30.70 34.63
C SER A 491 -4.26 -30.92 34.21
N TYR A 492 -4.65 -30.27 33.12
CA TYR A 492 -5.99 -30.45 32.55
C TYR A 492 -6.26 -31.91 32.17
N VAL A 493 -5.36 -32.55 31.40
CA VAL A 493 -5.51 -33.93 30.94
C VAL A 493 -5.55 -34.90 32.10
N ASN A 494 -4.77 -34.67 33.15
CA ASN A 494 -4.77 -35.52 34.34
C ASN A 494 -6.13 -35.59 35.04
N ASN A 495 -6.96 -34.55 34.94
CA ASN A 495 -8.33 -34.57 35.48
C ASN A 495 -9.26 -35.52 34.73
N PHE A 496 -8.94 -35.89 33.48
CA PHE A 496 -9.77 -36.77 32.66
C PHE A 496 -9.20 -38.18 32.56
N LEU A 497 -7.88 -38.36 32.64
CA LEU A 497 -7.24 -39.67 32.45
C LEU A 497 -7.88 -40.79 33.30
N PRO A 498 -8.24 -40.59 34.58
CA PRO A 498 -8.89 -41.65 35.36
C PRO A 498 -10.25 -42.05 34.80
N LYS A 499 -10.96 -41.15 34.13
CA LYS A 499 -12.31 -41.36 33.59
C LYS A 499 -12.32 -42.03 32.23
N PHE A 500 -11.23 -41.91 31.46
CA PHE A 500 -11.12 -42.54 30.13
C PHE A 500 -10.81 -44.06 30.21
N GLY A 501 -10.30 -44.53 31.32
CA GLY A 501 -9.96 -45.96 31.47
C GLY A 501 -8.89 -46.45 30.49
N LYS A 502 -8.73 -47.79 30.36
CA LYS A 502 -7.77 -48.40 29.43
C LYS A 502 -8.37 -48.72 28.04
N GLN A 503 -9.66 -48.45 27.85
CA GLN A 503 -10.36 -48.80 26.60
C GLN A 503 -10.38 -47.62 25.60
N LYS A 504 -10.47 -47.93 24.31
CA LYS A 504 -10.73 -46.92 23.27
C LYS A 504 -12.13 -46.34 23.47
N VAL A 505 -12.21 -45.10 23.84
CA VAL A 505 -13.45 -44.35 24.05
C VAL A 505 -13.91 -43.77 22.72
N SER A 506 -15.20 -43.85 22.42
CA SER A 506 -15.79 -43.17 21.27
C SER A 506 -15.77 -41.68 21.44
N LEU A 507 -15.91 -40.92 20.34
CA LEU A 507 -15.92 -39.45 20.40
C LEU A 507 -17.06 -38.96 21.30
N ASP A 508 -18.25 -39.53 21.18
CA ASP A 508 -19.42 -39.14 21.96
C ASP A 508 -19.25 -39.41 23.47
N GLU A 509 -18.61 -40.53 23.82
CA GLU A 509 -18.27 -40.84 25.20
C GLU A 509 -17.19 -39.91 25.73
N ALA A 510 -16.18 -39.58 24.92
CA ALA A 510 -15.16 -38.62 25.28
C ALA A 510 -15.75 -37.23 25.55
N ILE A 511 -16.69 -36.79 24.73
CA ILE A 511 -17.43 -35.53 24.91
C ILE A 511 -18.20 -35.54 26.24
N LYS A 512 -18.93 -36.61 26.53
CA LYS A 512 -19.66 -36.74 27.81
C LYS A 512 -18.73 -36.69 29.02
N ILE A 513 -17.58 -37.36 28.95
CA ILE A 513 -16.57 -37.32 30.02
C ILE A 513 -16.03 -35.92 30.22
N ILE A 514 -15.69 -35.22 29.14
CA ILE A 514 -15.13 -33.87 29.19
C ILE A 514 -16.15 -32.90 29.82
N ASN A 515 -17.41 -32.99 29.42
CA ASN A 515 -18.46 -32.10 29.97
C ASN A 515 -18.81 -32.41 31.43
N SER A 516 -18.39 -33.55 31.96
CA SER A 516 -18.63 -33.97 33.36
C SER A 516 -17.55 -33.47 34.35
N VAL A 517 -16.49 -32.83 33.91
CA VAL A 517 -15.38 -32.41 34.77
C VAL A 517 -15.42 -30.90 34.95
N GLU A 518 -15.45 -30.47 36.22
CA GLU A 518 -15.22 -29.08 36.56
C GLU A 518 -13.77 -28.68 36.29
N ILE A 519 -13.57 -27.56 35.59
CA ILE A 519 -12.26 -27.03 35.24
C ILE A 519 -11.88 -25.98 36.29
N PRO A 520 -10.66 -26.01 36.82
CA PRO A 520 -10.17 -24.94 37.69
C PRO A 520 -10.22 -23.61 36.95
N GLN A 521 -10.91 -22.62 37.51
CA GLN A 521 -10.88 -21.27 36.95
C GLN A 521 -9.46 -20.73 37.04
N SER A 522 -8.87 -20.40 35.91
CA SER A 522 -7.62 -19.67 35.83
C SER A 522 -7.93 -18.20 35.60
N ASN A 523 -7.41 -17.34 36.48
CA ASN A 523 -7.52 -15.89 36.33
C ASN A 523 -6.50 -15.31 35.32
N GLU A 524 -5.68 -16.13 34.70
CA GLU A 524 -4.74 -15.70 33.68
C GLU A 524 -5.45 -15.69 32.32
N ILE A 525 -5.90 -14.51 31.92
CA ILE A 525 -6.42 -14.27 30.57
C ILE A 525 -5.22 -14.26 29.63
N TYR A 526 -5.08 -15.27 28.80
CA TYR A 526 -4.12 -15.28 27.70
C TYR A 526 -4.55 -14.30 26.60
N GLN A 527 -4.52 -13.00 26.94
CA GLN A 527 -4.75 -11.95 25.96
C GLN A 527 -3.46 -11.72 25.19
N THR A 528 -3.45 -12.15 23.95
CA THR A 528 -2.36 -11.88 23.01
C THR A 528 -2.58 -10.51 22.35
N ASN A 529 -2.50 -9.46 23.15
CA ASN A 529 -2.77 -8.09 22.69
C ASN A 529 -1.57 -7.40 22.00
N HIS A 530 -0.56 -8.13 21.55
CA HIS A 530 0.59 -7.52 20.92
C HIS A 530 0.48 -7.56 19.39
N LEU A 531 0.19 -6.40 18.83
CA LEU A 531 0.32 -6.12 17.42
C LEU A 531 1.82 -6.02 17.09
N MET A 532 2.46 -7.15 16.85
CA MET A 532 3.80 -7.14 16.27
C MET A 532 3.64 -6.87 14.77
N VAL A 533 3.66 -5.58 14.42
CA VAL A 533 3.77 -5.18 13.02
C VAL A 533 5.11 -5.71 12.51
N ASN A 534 5.07 -6.67 11.61
CA ASN A 534 6.29 -7.13 10.99
C ASN A 534 6.72 -6.11 9.93
N MET A 535 7.47 -5.08 10.39
CA MET A 535 7.99 -4.00 9.55
C MET A 535 8.86 -4.50 8.40
N ARG A 536 9.48 -5.68 8.54
CA ARG A 536 10.27 -6.29 7.47
C ARG A 536 9.38 -6.73 6.31
N ILE A 537 8.28 -7.41 6.61
CA ILE A 537 7.31 -7.84 5.58
C ILE A 537 6.75 -6.62 4.85
N TRP A 538 6.42 -5.55 5.59
CA TRP A 538 5.96 -4.31 4.99
C TRP A 538 7.03 -3.68 4.09
N LYS A 539 8.28 -3.68 4.51
CA LYS A 539 9.40 -3.17 3.73
C LYS A 539 9.57 -3.97 2.42
N ASP A 540 9.65 -5.29 2.52
CA ASP A 540 9.84 -6.17 1.35
C ASP A 540 8.68 -6.03 0.35
N TRP A 541 7.44 -6.00 0.86
CA TRP A 541 6.25 -5.79 0.04
C TRP A 541 6.22 -4.41 -0.61
N SER A 542 6.59 -3.38 0.12
CA SER A 542 6.62 -2.01 -0.37
C SER A 542 7.69 -1.81 -1.44
N GLU A 543 8.88 -2.37 -1.28
CA GLU A 543 9.93 -2.33 -2.30
C GLU A 543 9.44 -2.92 -3.63
N LEU A 544 8.67 -4.01 -3.56
CA LEU A 544 8.04 -4.62 -4.72
C LEU A 544 6.99 -3.71 -5.38
N LEU A 545 6.12 -3.09 -4.57
CA LEU A 545 5.14 -2.13 -5.05
C LEU A 545 5.79 -0.88 -5.64
N PHE A 546 6.86 -0.39 -5.01
CA PHE A 546 7.63 0.75 -5.52
C PHE A 546 8.29 0.44 -6.86
N THR A 547 8.84 -0.76 -7.01
CA THR A 547 9.39 -1.20 -8.30
C THR A 547 8.32 -1.20 -9.39
N LYS A 548 7.12 -1.69 -9.09
CA LYS A 548 5.98 -1.64 -10.02
C LYS A 548 5.52 -0.23 -10.33
N ALA A 549 5.42 0.62 -9.32
CA ALA A 549 5.05 2.02 -9.46
C ALA A 549 6.07 2.80 -10.26
N HIS A 550 7.32 2.58 -9.92
CA HIS A 550 8.46 3.16 -10.60
C HIS A 550 8.45 2.80 -12.08
N ASN A 551 8.32 1.51 -12.41
CA ASN A 551 8.23 1.07 -13.81
C ASN A 551 7.06 1.72 -14.57
N LYS A 552 5.93 1.98 -13.92
CA LYS A 552 4.78 2.66 -14.55
C LYS A 552 4.93 4.16 -14.65
N SER A 553 5.46 4.82 -13.62
CA SER A 553 5.78 6.25 -13.68
C SER A 553 6.86 6.52 -14.72
N ILE A 554 7.90 5.69 -14.78
CA ILE A 554 8.92 5.74 -15.82
C ILE A 554 8.32 5.51 -17.21
N GLN A 555 7.28 4.72 -17.40
CA GLN A 555 6.66 4.60 -18.72
C GLN A 555 6.22 5.95 -19.28
N ARG A 556 5.80 6.88 -18.45
CA ARG A 556 5.47 8.25 -18.84
C ARG A 556 6.72 9.10 -19.12
N TYR A 557 7.81 8.82 -18.42
CA TYR A 557 9.09 9.52 -18.53
C TYR A 557 10.15 8.75 -19.35
N ARG A 558 9.77 7.64 -19.99
CA ARG A 558 10.66 6.72 -20.75
C ARG A 558 11.42 7.34 -21.94
N GLN A 559 11.04 8.51 -22.35
CA GLN A 559 11.79 9.23 -23.39
C GLN A 559 13.05 9.91 -22.85
N ILE A 560 13.22 9.99 -21.53
CA ILE A 560 14.47 10.40 -20.91
C ILE A 560 15.45 9.25 -21.15
N ASN A 561 16.64 9.56 -21.67
CA ASN A 561 17.74 8.60 -21.86
C ASN A 561 18.29 8.22 -20.47
N LEU A 562 17.52 7.49 -19.72
CA LEU A 562 18.00 6.84 -18.53
C LEU A 562 18.85 5.67 -19.02
N ASN A 563 20.15 5.69 -18.79
CA ASN A 563 21.00 4.50 -18.77
C ASN A 563 20.54 3.65 -17.57
N TYR A 564 19.34 3.12 -17.71
CA TYR A 564 18.65 2.38 -16.68
C TYR A 564 19.22 0.96 -16.66
N GLN A 565 20.01 0.65 -15.66
CA GLN A 565 20.08 -0.73 -15.22
C GLN A 565 18.74 -1.04 -14.57
N ALA A 566 17.91 -1.80 -15.27
CA ALA A 566 16.72 -2.36 -14.67
C ALA A 566 17.11 -2.95 -13.32
N PRO A 567 16.35 -2.66 -12.23
CA PRO A 567 16.53 -3.41 -11.00
C PRO A 567 16.51 -4.87 -11.43
N VAL A 568 17.47 -5.63 -10.93
CA VAL A 568 17.65 -7.05 -11.23
C VAL A 568 16.26 -7.65 -11.33
N GLU A 569 15.86 -8.07 -12.53
CA GLU A 569 14.65 -8.88 -12.69
C GLU A 569 14.74 -9.93 -11.60
N LEU A 570 13.83 -9.89 -10.65
CA LEU A 570 13.65 -10.98 -9.73
C LEU A 570 13.30 -12.17 -10.64
N LYS A 571 14.33 -12.88 -11.04
CA LYS A 571 14.20 -14.16 -11.72
C LYS A 571 13.53 -15.08 -10.73
N ASP A 572 12.47 -15.71 -11.23
CA ASP A 572 11.64 -16.73 -10.61
C ASP A 572 12.33 -17.67 -9.61
#